data_2cf9399eb443986513eaf3620549f8fe
#
_entry.id   2cf9399eb443986513eaf3620549f8fe
#
_cell.length_a   1.000
_cell.length_b   1.000
_cell.length_c   1.000
_cell.angle_alpha   90.00
_cell.angle_beta   90.00
_cell.angle_gamma   90.00
#
_symmetry.space_group_name_H-M   'P 1'
#
loop_
_entity.id
_entity.type
_entity.pdbx_description
1 polymer ?
#
loop_
_entity_poly.entity_id
_entity_poly.type
_entity_poly.pdbx_seq_one_letter_code
_entity_poly.pdbx_strand_id
1 'polypeptide(L)'
;MTDYYDVDLKKARLNILLENPNFHNFEGLVEDEILLDKIFLNYKPNVILHLAAQAGVRYSIDNPNSYVQSNLIGTFQILEVTRKFCPDHLLIASTSSTYGSNPNRPF
;
A
#
# COMPACT_ATOMS: atom_id res chain seq x y z
N MET A 1 3.52 -5.46 -10.24
CA MET A 1 4.67 -5.24 -9.33
C MET A 1 5.63 -4.25 -9.93
N THR A 2 6.18 -3.37 -9.13
CA THR A 2 7.27 -2.51 -9.57
C THR A 2 8.61 -3.25 -9.44
N ASP A 3 9.62 -2.79 -10.15
CA ASP A 3 10.94 -3.43 -10.18
C ASP A 3 11.99 -2.71 -9.30
N TYR A 4 11.53 -1.87 -8.35
CA TYR A 4 12.42 -1.20 -7.40
C TYR A 4 13.19 -2.19 -6.51
N TYR A 5 12.51 -3.24 -6.06
CA TYR A 5 13.13 -4.40 -5.41
C TYR A 5 13.16 -5.58 -6.38
N ASP A 6 13.91 -6.62 -6.02
CA ASP A 6 14.03 -7.84 -6.81
C ASP A 6 12.63 -8.46 -7.03
N VAL A 7 12.22 -8.49 -8.29
CA VAL A 7 10.91 -9.04 -8.70
C VAL A 7 10.84 -10.53 -8.42
N ASP A 8 11.93 -11.28 -8.60
CA ASP A 8 11.96 -12.73 -8.35
C ASP A 8 11.74 -13.03 -6.86
N LEU A 9 12.30 -12.23 -5.97
CA LEU A 9 12.07 -12.35 -4.53
C LEU A 9 10.61 -12.08 -4.19
N LYS A 10 10.00 -11.05 -4.80
CA LYS A 10 8.58 -10.74 -4.61
C LYS A 10 7.69 -11.90 -5.06
N LYS A 11 7.99 -12.48 -6.20
CA LYS A 11 7.24 -13.63 -6.73
C LYS A 11 7.39 -14.86 -5.84
N ALA A 12 8.58 -15.12 -5.30
CA ALA A 12 8.81 -16.23 -4.39
C ALA A 12 7.99 -16.08 -3.11
N ARG A 13 7.93 -14.88 -2.54
CA ARG A 13 7.11 -14.58 -1.37
C ARG A 13 5.63 -14.73 -1.66
N LEU A 14 5.18 -14.26 -2.82
CA LEU A 14 3.79 -14.40 -3.25
C LEU A 14 3.39 -15.86 -3.39
N ASN A 15 4.25 -16.70 -3.97
CA ASN A 15 3.97 -18.11 -4.14
C ASN A 15 3.75 -18.84 -2.82
N ILE A 16 4.47 -18.46 -1.76
CA ILE A 16 4.25 -18.99 -0.41
C ILE A 16 2.86 -18.63 0.10
N LEU A 17 2.43 -17.39 -0.10
CA LEU A 17 1.11 -16.93 0.32
C LEU A 17 -0.01 -17.61 -0.47
N LEU A 18 0.20 -17.85 -1.75
CA LEU A 18 -0.79 -18.51 -2.63
C LEU A 18 -1.06 -19.96 -2.24
N GLU A 19 -0.21 -20.59 -1.43
CA GLU A 19 -0.48 -21.92 -0.87
C GLU A 19 -1.65 -21.94 0.11
N ASN A 20 -1.99 -20.78 0.70
CA ASN A 20 -3.13 -20.67 1.62
C ASN A 20 -4.44 -20.48 0.83
N PRO A 21 -5.44 -21.37 0.97
CA PRO A 21 -6.68 -21.28 0.22
C PRO A 21 -7.52 -20.04 0.55
N ASN A 22 -7.28 -19.39 1.68
CA ASN A 22 -7.99 -18.17 2.07
C ASN A 22 -7.29 -16.89 1.58
N PHE A 23 -6.15 -17.02 0.93
CA PHE A 23 -5.41 -15.89 0.39
C PHE A 23 -5.82 -15.63 -1.07
N HIS A 24 -6.15 -14.39 -1.37
CA HIS A 24 -6.48 -13.93 -2.72
C HIS A 24 -5.54 -12.81 -3.12
N ASN A 25 -4.93 -12.92 -4.29
CA ASN A 25 -4.01 -11.93 -4.81
C ASN A 25 -4.63 -11.15 -5.96
N PHE A 26 -4.44 -9.83 -5.94
CA PHE A 26 -4.85 -8.94 -7.03
C PHE A 26 -3.64 -8.12 -7.45
N GLU A 27 -3.22 -8.26 -8.69
CA GLU A 27 -2.13 -7.48 -9.25
C GLU A 27 -2.66 -6.19 -9.85
N GLY A 28 -2.04 -5.07 -9.47
CA GLY A 28 -2.44 -3.76 -9.96
C GLY A 28 -1.77 -2.67 -9.17
N LEU A 29 -2.16 -1.44 -9.45
CA LEU A 29 -1.65 -0.26 -8.77
C LEU A 29 -2.61 0.17 -7.68
N VAL A 30 -2.08 0.60 -6.54
CA VAL A 30 -2.89 1.03 -5.40
C VAL A 30 -3.73 2.28 -5.74
N GLU A 31 -3.29 3.10 -6.68
CA GLU A 31 -4.04 4.26 -7.16
C GLU A 31 -5.17 3.92 -8.14
N ASP A 32 -5.33 2.66 -8.52
CA ASP A 32 -6.39 2.22 -9.43
C ASP A 32 -7.73 2.12 -8.69
N GLU A 33 -8.55 3.15 -8.82
CA GLU A 33 -9.85 3.24 -8.17
C GLU A 33 -10.79 2.11 -8.60
N ILE A 34 -10.80 1.76 -9.88
CA ILE A 34 -11.69 0.72 -10.42
C ILE A 34 -11.35 -0.63 -9.81
N LEU A 35 -10.07 -0.96 -9.72
CA LEU A 35 -9.60 -2.20 -9.12
C LEU A 35 -9.97 -2.28 -7.64
N LEU A 36 -9.75 -1.20 -6.88
CA LEU A 36 -10.09 -1.15 -5.46
C LEU A 36 -11.59 -1.30 -5.24
N ASP A 37 -12.42 -0.60 -5.99
CA ASP A 37 -13.87 -0.71 -5.89
C ASP A 37 -14.34 -2.14 -6.16
N LYS A 38 -13.78 -2.79 -7.16
CA LYS A 38 -14.10 -4.17 -7.52
C LYS A 38 -13.75 -5.15 -6.40
N ILE A 39 -12.58 -5.01 -5.79
CA ILE A 39 -12.14 -5.85 -4.67
C ILE A 39 -13.06 -5.67 -3.48
N PHE A 40 -13.37 -4.43 -3.12
CA PHE A 40 -14.21 -4.14 -1.96
C PHE A 40 -15.66 -4.59 -2.17
N LEU A 41 -16.20 -4.47 -3.37
CA LEU A 41 -17.54 -4.98 -3.68
C LEU A 41 -17.63 -6.49 -3.55
N ASN A 42 -16.61 -7.21 -3.99
CA ASN A 42 -16.61 -8.67 -4.01
C ASN A 42 -16.26 -9.30 -2.66
N TYR A 43 -15.34 -8.70 -1.91
CA TYR A 43 -14.80 -9.31 -0.69
C TYR A 43 -15.23 -8.61 0.59
N LYS A 44 -15.61 -7.34 0.53
CA LYS A 44 -16.07 -6.54 1.68
C LYS A 44 -15.18 -6.70 2.91
N PRO A 45 -13.89 -6.32 2.81
CA PRO A 45 -12.97 -6.51 3.92
C PRO A 45 -13.39 -5.70 5.15
N ASN A 46 -13.23 -6.28 6.32
CA ASN A 46 -13.53 -5.61 7.59
C ASN A 46 -12.36 -4.78 8.10
N VAL A 47 -11.14 -5.16 7.73
CA VAL A 47 -9.90 -4.50 8.16
C VAL A 47 -9.05 -4.23 6.92
N ILE A 48 -8.55 -3.01 6.82
CA ILE A 48 -7.59 -2.62 5.79
C ILE A 48 -6.26 -2.36 6.46
N LEU A 49 -5.21 -2.98 5.94
CA LEU A 49 -3.83 -2.69 6.33
C LEU A 49 -3.12 -2.10 5.10
N HIS A 50 -2.94 -0.79 5.10
CA HIS A 50 -2.34 -0.08 3.97
C HIS A 50 -0.83 0.08 4.19
N LEU A 51 -0.07 -0.77 3.51
CA LEU A 51 1.40 -0.76 3.54
C LEU A 51 1.99 -0.35 2.19
N ALA A 52 1.15 -0.15 1.18
CA ALA A 52 1.60 0.12 -0.18
C ALA A 52 2.15 1.54 -0.28
N ALA A 53 3.43 1.64 -0.59
CA ALA A 53 4.11 2.91 -0.76
C ALA A 53 5.41 2.70 -1.53
N GLN A 54 5.88 3.76 -2.16
CA GLN A 54 7.23 3.81 -2.72
C GLN A 54 8.19 4.23 -1.60
N ALA A 55 9.17 3.40 -1.30
CA ALA A 55 10.16 3.64 -0.25
C ALA A 55 11.46 4.21 -0.80
N GLY A 56 12.27 4.82 0.08
CA GLY A 56 13.60 5.30 -0.21
C GLY A 56 13.66 6.80 -0.49
N VAL A 57 14.31 7.56 0.40
CA VAL A 57 14.43 9.02 0.25
C VAL A 57 15.21 9.38 -1.02
N ARG A 58 16.30 8.65 -1.29
CA ARG A 58 17.12 8.91 -2.49
C ARG A 58 16.31 8.73 -3.77
N TYR A 59 15.54 7.66 -3.85
CA TYR A 59 14.71 7.36 -5.01
C TYR A 59 13.63 8.42 -5.23
N SER A 60 13.15 9.08 -4.17
CA SER A 60 12.16 10.15 -4.29
C SER A 60 12.70 11.38 -5.01
N ILE A 61 14.00 11.63 -4.91
CA ILE A 61 14.66 12.72 -5.61
C ILE A 61 14.80 12.40 -7.10
N ASP A 62 15.16 11.14 -7.41
CA ASP A 62 15.38 10.69 -8.77
C ASP A 62 14.09 10.43 -9.53
N ASN A 63 13.03 9.99 -8.83
CA ASN A 63 11.73 9.66 -9.44
C ASN A 63 10.57 10.12 -8.56
N PRO A 64 10.34 11.45 -8.45
CA PRO A 64 9.28 11.98 -7.59
C PRO A 64 7.87 11.57 -8.03
N ASN A 65 7.65 11.34 -9.33
CA ASN A 65 6.35 10.97 -9.84
C ASN A 65 5.84 9.66 -9.23
N SER A 66 6.70 8.68 -9.04
CA SER A 66 6.31 7.40 -8.44
C SER A 66 5.85 7.57 -6.98
N TYR A 67 6.43 8.54 -6.26
CA TYR A 67 5.99 8.88 -4.90
C TYR A 67 4.63 9.55 -4.89
N VAL A 68 4.38 10.46 -5.82
CA VAL A 68 3.08 11.12 -5.94
C VAL A 68 2.00 10.09 -6.26
N GLN A 69 2.23 9.23 -7.22
CA GLN A 69 1.25 8.21 -7.63
C GLN A 69 1.00 7.19 -6.51
N SER A 70 2.04 6.61 -5.95
CA SER A 70 1.87 5.54 -4.95
C SER A 70 1.51 6.09 -3.58
N ASN A 71 2.18 7.14 -3.10
CA ASN A 71 2.05 7.57 -1.72
C ASN A 71 0.91 8.56 -1.53
N LEU A 72 0.76 9.53 -2.43
CA LEU A 72 -0.29 10.52 -2.32
C LEU A 72 -1.60 10.03 -2.94
N ILE A 73 -1.60 9.71 -4.22
CA ILE A 73 -2.81 9.30 -4.93
C ILE A 73 -3.29 7.93 -4.41
N GLY A 74 -2.38 6.99 -4.20
CA GLY A 74 -2.72 5.68 -3.66
C GLY A 74 -3.37 5.77 -2.29
N THR A 75 -2.83 6.57 -1.39
CA THR A 75 -3.42 6.78 -0.05
C THR A 75 -4.79 7.45 -0.17
N PHE A 76 -4.92 8.42 -1.06
CA PHE A 76 -6.22 9.05 -1.33
C PHE A 76 -7.26 8.03 -1.75
N GLN A 77 -6.93 7.11 -2.65
CA GLN A 77 -7.85 6.07 -3.10
C GLN A 77 -8.23 5.10 -1.98
N ILE A 78 -7.29 4.75 -1.12
CA ILE A 78 -7.58 3.91 0.05
C ILE A 78 -8.55 4.64 1.02
N LEU A 79 -8.35 5.93 1.23
CA LEU A 79 -9.28 6.73 2.05
C LEU A 79 -10.67 6.81 1.42
N GLU A 80 -10.75 6.93 0.10
CA GLU A 80 -12.02 6.97 -0.62
C GLU A 80 -12.80 5.66 -0.52
N VAL A 81 -12.14 4.50 -0.68
CA VAL A 81 -12.84 3.21 -0.51
C VAL A 81 -13.22 2.98 0.95
N THR A 82 -12.41 3.47 1.89
CA THR A 82 -12.76 3.42 3.32
C THR A 82 -14.04 4.23 3.59
N ARG A 83 -14.15 5.41 2.99
CA ARG A 83 -15.35 6.24 3.12
C ARG A 83 -16.59 5.59 2.49
N LYS A 84 -16.42 4.94 1.32
CA LYS A 84 -17.53 4.30 0.60
C LYS A 84 -18.04 3.03 1.29
N PHE A 85 -17.14 2.17 1.74
CA PHE A 85 -17.47 0.83 2.22
C PHE A 85 -17.47 0.69 3.73
N CYS A 86 -16.95 1.67 4.46
CA CYS A 86 -16.96 1.73 5.93
C CYS A 86 -16.48 0.44 6.60
N PRO A 87 -15.25 -0.01 6.34
CA PRO A 87 -14.70 -1.15 7.08
C PRO A 87 -14.58 -0.83 8.57
N ASP A 88 -14.43 -1.86 9.40
CA ASP A 88 -14.35 -1.68 10.85
C ASP A 88 -13.05 -0.97 11.28
N HIS A 89 -11.97 -1.17 10.54
CA HIS A 89 -10.67 -0.61 10.90
C HIS A 89 -9.79 -0.36 9.69
N LEU A 90 -9.08 0.77 9.72
CA LEU A 90 -8.06 1.13 8.73
C LEU A 90 -6.76 1.44 9.45
N LEU A 91 -5.72 0.68 9.13
CA LEU A 91 -4.36 0.91 9.61
C LEU A 91 -3.51 1.42 8.45
N ILE A 92 -2.87 2.56 8.63
CA ILE A 92 -1.97 3.16 7.63
C ILE A 92 -0.56 3.17 8.20
N ALA A 93 0.38 2.55 7.46
CA ALA A 93 1.78 2.62 7.82
C ALA A 93 2.31 4.03 7.61
N SER A 94 3.08 4.50 8.58
CA SER A 94 3.76 5.79 8.52
C SER A 94 5.26 5.59 8.75
N THR A 95 5.99 6.67 9.00
CA THR A 95 7.43 6.63 9.14
C THR A 95 7.88 7.59 10.21
N SER A 96 9.03 7.32 10.83
CA SER A 96 9.67 8.24 11.78
C SER A 96 10.06 9.57 11.13
N SER A 97 10.14 9.64 9.81
CA SER A 97 10.41 10.87 9.07
C SER A 97 9.37 11.96 9.33
N THR A 98 8.15 11.60 9.74
CA THR A 98 7.09 12.55 10.10
C THR A 98 7.45 13.39 11.32
N TYR A 99 8.34 12.91 12.16
CA TYR A 99 8.81 13.64 13.36
C TYR A 99 9.90 14.65 13.03
N GLY A 100 10.45 14.65 11.82
CA GLY A 100 11.47 15.58 11.39
C GLY A 100 12.77 15.44 12.18
N SER A 101 13.33 16.57 12.61
CA SER A 101 14.60 16.64 13.33
C SER A 101 14.45 16.55 14.86
N ASN A 102 13.35 15.99 15.35
CA ASN A 102 13.10 15.86 16.79
C ASN A 102 14.18 14.99 17.46
N PRO A 103 14.96 15.57 18.42
CA PRO A 103 16.02 14.82 19.10
C PRO A 103 15.49 13.90 20.20
N ASN A 104 14.24 14.01 20.60
CA ASN A 104 13.65 13.19 21.67
C ASN A 104 13.34 11.79 21.16
N ARG A 105 13.87 10.76 21.80
CA ARG A 105 13.69 9.36 21.46
C ARG A 105 13.39 8.54 22.70
N PRO A 106 12.56 7.49 22.57
CA PRO A 106 11.83 7.05 21.37
C PRO A 106 10.67 7.99 20.99
N PHE A 107 10.35 7.98 19.72
CA PHE A 107 9.24 8.81 19.21
C PHE A 107 7.89 8.30 19.68
#